data_8652f6a7b772a033a9834d8b1b5bf61b
#
_entry.id   8652f6a7b772a033a9834d8b1b5bf61b
#
_cell.length_a   1.000
_cell.length_b   1.000
_cell.length_c   1.000
_cell.angle_alpha   90.00
_cell.angle_beta   90.00
_cell.angle_gamma   90.00
#
_symmetry.space_group_name_H-M   'P 1'
#
loop_
_entity.id
_entity.type
_entity.pdbx_description
1 polymer ?
#
loop_
_entity_poly.entity_id
_entity_poly.type
_entity_poly.pdbx_seq_one_letter_code
_entity_poly.pdbx_strand_id
1 'polypeptide(L)'
;MTLVTDDPFAIAAASADRLTALAGPHDAAVVLGSGWSPAADAIGTAETEIPLAELGGFPVSTVPGHAPTVRSVAAGTVRVLVFLGRVHLYEGLSPATVVHGVRTAVAAGCRTVVLTNAAGGIRPGLSVGEPVLISDHLNLTGRSPLAGPPPSIGQRFTDLTDLYSPRLRALAREADPSLTEGVYAMMPGPHYETPA
;
A
#
# COMPACT_ATOMS: atom_id res chain seq x y z
N MET A 1 30.37 -3.55 -15.96
CA MET A 1 29.07 -4.09 -16.36
C MET A 1 28.30 -4.34 -15.06
N THR A 2 27.51 -3.38 -14.64
CA THR A 2 26.71 -3.51 -13.41
C THR A 2 25.61 -4.53 -13.69
N LEU A 3 25.60 -5.65 -12.99
CA LEU A 3 24.51 -6.62 -13.06
C LEU A 3 23.24 -5.90 -12.59
N VAL A 4 22.29 -5.71 -13.50
CA VAL A 4 20.96 -5.26 -13.12
C VAL A 4 20.37 -6.37 -12.26
N THR A 5 20.12 -6.08 -10.99
CA THR A 5 19.50 -7.08 -10.10
C THR A 5 18.02 -7.17 -10.42
N ASP A 6 17.54 -8.39 -10.66
CA ASP A 6 16.11 -8.69 -10.79
C ASP A 6 15.45 -8.98 -9.42
N ASP A 7 16.23 -8.86 -8.34
CA ASP A 7 15.72 -9.06 -6.98
C ASP A 7 14.84 -7.87 -6.56
N PRO A 8 13.52 -8.08 -6.40
CA PRO A 8 12.59 -7.01 -6.06
C PRO A 8 12.85 -6.40 -4.67
N PHE A 9 13.54 -7.09 -3.77
CA PHE A 9 13.91 -6.55 -2.46
C PHE A 9 15.12 -5.62 -2.58
N ALA A 10 16.11 -5.97 -3.39
CA ALA A 10 17.24 -5.10 -3.65
C ALA A 10 16.81 -3.81 -4.38
N ILE A 11 15.89 -3.91 -5.33
CA ILE A 11 15.33 -2.73 -6.02
C ILE A 11 14.58 -1.84 -5.02
N ALA A 12 13.77 -2.42 -4.12
CA ALA A 12 13.05 -1.66 -3.10
C ALA A 12 14.00 -1.00 -2.08
N ALA A 13 15.09 -1.66 -1.71
CA ALA A 13 16.12 -1.08 -0.84
C ALA A 13 16.78 0.14 -1.49
N ALA A 14 17.15 0.07 -2.76
CA ALA A 14 17.72 1.21 -3.49
C ALA A 14 16.74 2.40 -3.59
N SER A 15 15.44 2.11 -3.80
CA SER A 15 14.39 3.14 -3.77
C SER A 15 14.23 3.75 -2.37
N ALA A 16 14.35 2.95 -1.32
CA ALA A 16 14.26 3.39 0.08
C ALA A 16 15.45 4.27 0.48
N ASP A 17 16.66 3.93 0.05
CA ASP A 17 17.86 4.75 0.28
C ASP A 17 17.68 6.14 -0.33
N ARG A 18 17.19 6.19 -1.57
CA ARG A 18 16.92 7.46 -2.24
C ARG A 18 15.80 8.26 -1.57
N LEU A 19 14.71 7.59 -1.17
CA LEU A 19 13.61 8.21 -0.44
C LEU A 19 14.10 8.81 0.89
N THR A 20 14.89 8.05 1.64
CA THR A 20 15.44 8.49 2.93
C THR A 20 16.43 9.65 2.76
N ALA A 21 17.21 9.66 1.68
CA ALA A 21 18.10 10.78 1.38
C ALA A 21 17.33 12.08 1.05
N LEU A 22 16.14 11.98 0.43
CA LEU A 22 15.32 13.12 0.04
C LEU A 22 14.42 13.63 1.17
N ALA A 23 13.88 12.73 1.98
CA ALA A 23 12.84 13.05 2.95
C ALA A 23 13.15 12.58 4.40
N GLY A 24 14.29 11.96 4.65
CA GLY A 24 14.63 11.44 5.98
C GLY A 24 13.85 10.17 6.38
N PRO A 25 13.98 9.72 7.64
CA PRO A 25 13.33 8.52 8.15
C PRO A 25 11.83 8.72 8.41
N HIS A 26 11.06 7.64 8.34
CA HIS A 26 9.61 7.63 8.58
C HIS A 26 9.20 6.44 9.45
N ASP A 27 8.11 6.61 10.21
CA ASP A 27 7.59 5.63 11.17
C ASP A 27 6.53 4.73 10.55
N ALA A 28 5.72 5.31 9.65
CA ALA A 28 4.57 4.64 9.04
C ALA A 28 4.42 5.03 7.57
N ALA A 29 3.67 4.22 6.84
CA ALA A 29 3.25 4.52 5.48
C ALA A 29 1.74 4.34 5.32
N VAL A 30 1.14 5.19 4.50
CA VAL A 30 -0.25 5.11 4.08
C VAL A 30 -0.28 5.07 2.56
N VAL A 31 -0.99 4.08 2.00
CA VAL A 31 -1.22 3.99 0.55
C VAL A 31 -2.67 4.33 0.27
N LEU A 32 -2.91 5.48 -0.34
CA LEU A 32 -4.24 5.95 -0.66
C LEU A 32 -4.74 5.34 -1.96
N GLY A 33 -5.86 4.65 -1.88
CA GLY A 33 -6.55 4.09 -3.03
C GLY A 33 -7.68 5.00 -3.54
N SER A 34 -8.48 4.45 -4.45
CA SER A 34 -9.62 5.15 -5.06
C SER A 34 -10.56 5.73 -4.00
N GLY A 35 -10.89 7.02 -4.14
CA GLY A 35 -11.75 7.76 -3.22
C GLY A 35 -11.05 8.32 -1.97
N TRP A 36 -9.81 7.94 -1.69
CA TRP A 36 -9.11 8.33 -0.47
C TRP A 36 -8.14 9.50 -0.62
N SER A 37 -7.90 9.99 -1.84
CA SER A 37 -6.94 11.10 -2.07
C SER A 37 -7.17 12.33 -1.18
N PRO A 38 -8.41 12.76 -0.86
CA PRO A 38 -8.64 13.89 0.04
C PRO A 38 -8.16 13.67 1.47
N ALA A 39 -8.02 12.41 1.90
CA ALA A 39 -7.51 12.08 3.23
C ALA A 39 -6.02 12.45 3.41
N ALA A 40 -5.27 12.63 2.33
CA ALA A 40 -3.87 13.03 2.41
C ALA A 40 -3.67 14.33 3.18
N ASP A 41 -4.54 15.31 2.97
CA ASP A 41 -4.46 16.63 3.60
C ASP A 41 -4.95 16.60 5.07
N ALA A 42 -5.70 15.57 5.44
CA ALA A 42 -6.18 15.36 6.82
C ALA A 42 -5.16 14.64 7.72
N ILE A 43 -4.15 13.96 7.15
CA ILE A 43 -3.15 13.22 7.93
C ILE A 43 -2.22 14.18 8.68
N GLY A 44 -1.84 15.29 8.05
CA GLY A 44 -0.94 16.27 8.66
C GLY A 44 -0.35 17.22 7.61
N THR A 45 0.70 17.95 8.01
CA THR A 45 1.36 18.90 7.13
C THR A 45 2.38 18.21 6.23
N ALA A 46 2.20 18.35 4.91
CA ALA A 46 3.17 17.86 3.94
C ALA A 46 4.46 18.70 4.00
N GLU A 47 5.59 18.07 4.26
CA GLU A 47 6.92 18.69 4.31
C GLU A 47 7.62 18.60 2.94
N THR A 48 7.42 17.50 2.23
CA THR A 48 8.05 17.23 0.94
C THR A 48 7.13 16.34 0.10
N GLU A 49 7.08 16.60 -1.20
CA GLU A 49 6.40 15.74 -2.17
C GLU A 49 7.42 15.30 -3.24
N ILE A 50 7.51 14.00 -3.46
CA ILE A 50 8.52 13.37 -4.32
C ILE A 50 7.79 12.59 -5.41
N PRO A 51 8.03 12.86 -6.70
CA PRO A 51 7.56 12.01 -7.79
C PRO A 51 8.13 10.59 -7.65
N LEU A 52 7.29 9.56 -7.71
CA LEU A 52 7.76 8.16 -7.57
C LEU A 52 8.79 7.76 -8.64
N ALA A 53 8.74 8.40 -9.81
CA ALA A 53 9.73 8.19 -10.87
C ALA A 53 11.17 8.56 -10.44
N GLU A 54 11.33 9.48 -9.48
CA GLU A 54 12.63 9.87 -8.95
C GLU A 54 13.25 8.82 -8.03
N LEU A 55 12.45 7.92 -7.48
CA LEU A 55 12.92 6.91 -6.52
C LEU A 55 13.52 5.68 -7.22
N GLY A 56 13.21 5.46 -8.50
CA GLY A 56 13.57 4.25 -9.22
C GLY A 56 12.69 3.05 -8.86
N GLY A 57 12.64 2.04 -9.73
CA GLY A 57 11.85 0.82 -9.49
C GLY A 57 10.33 0.97 -9.62
N PHE A 58 9.81 2.18 -9.57
CA PHE A 58 8.39 2.45 -9.76
C PHE A 58 8.04 2.48 -11.26
N PRO A 59 6.92 1.86 -11.67
CA PRO A 59 6.47 1.95 -13.04
C PRO A 59 6.09 3.39 -13.40
N VAL A 60 6.34 3.77 -14.64
CA VAL A 60 5.90 5.06 -15.16
C VAL A 60 4.37 5.02 -15.32
N SER A 61 3.68 6.05 -14.81
CA SER A 61 2.24 6.17 -15.00
C SER A 61 1.90 6.27 -16.48
N THR A 62 0.96 5.44 -16.94
CA THR A 62 0.41 5.49 -18.30
C THR A 62 -0.74 6.48 -18.43
N VAL A 63 -1.19 7.06 -17.34
CA VAL A 63 -2.31 8.02 -17.32
C VAL A 63 -1.77 9.44 -17.50
N PRO A 64 -2.13 10.15 -18.60
CA PRO A 64 -1.71 11.53 -18.83
C PRO A 64 -2.13 12.45 -17.68
N GLY A 65 -1.20 13.27 -17.17
CA GLY A 65 -1.47 14.24 -16.11
C GLY A 65 -1.45 13.69 -14.68
N HIS A 66 -1.21 12.40 -14.47
CA HIS A 66 -1.06 11.80 -13.14
C HIS A 66 0.37 11.26 -12.97
N ALA A 67 1.24 12.07 -12.40
CA ALA A 67 2.51 11.57 -11.87
C ALA A 67 2.26 11.09 -10.43
N PRO A 68 2.29 9.78 -10.15
CA PRO A 68 2.12 9.29 -8.78
C PRO A 68 3.26 9.82 -7.92
N THR A 69 2.90 10.36 -6.75
CA THR A 69 3.85 10.96 -5.80
C THR A 69 3.75 10.29 -4.43
N VAL A 70 4.79 10.46 -3.64
CA VAL A 70 4.77 10.18 -2.21
C VAL A 70 5.06 11.47 -1.45
N ARG A 71 4.25 11.74 -0.43
CA ARG A 71 4.46 12.86 0.49
C ARG A 71 5.12 12.40 1.77
N SER A 72 6.09 13.16 2.26
CA SER A 72 6.52 13.13 3.64
C SER A 72 5.62 14.04 4.46
N VAL A 73 4.94 13.51 5.45
CA VAL A 73 3.95 14.24 6.23
C VAL A 73 4.31 14.17 7.70
N ALA A 74 4.31 15.33 8.37
CA ALA A 74 4.42 15.41 9.83
C ALA A 74 3.02 15.31 10.46
N ALA A 75 2.80 14.25 11.25
CA ALA A 75 1.58 14.01 12.01
C ALA A 75 1.90 13.97 13.52
N GLY A 76 1.95 15.13 14.15
CA GLY A 76 2.44 15.27 15.53
C GLY A 76 3.92 14.90 15.65
N THR A 77 4.22 13.86 16.42
CA THR A 77 5.59 13.32 16.60
C THR A 77 5.94 12.20 15.64
N VAL A 78 5.00 11.79 14.78
CA VAL A 78 5.14 10.68 13.83
C VAL A 78 5.36 11.23 12.43
N ARG A 79 6.29 10.65 11.68
CA ARG A 79 6.49 10.97 10.27
C ARG A 79 5.90 9.86 9.41
N VAL A 80 5.07 10.26 8.46
CA VAL A 80 4.26 9.36 7.64
C VAL A 80 4.59 9.54 6.15
N LEU A 81 4.87 8.44 5.46
CA LEU A 81 4.87 8.41 4.00
C LEU A 81 3.43 8.26 3.50
N VAL A 82 2.97 9.17 2.66
CA VAL A 82 1.65 9.10 2.06
C VAL A 82 1.79 8.91 0.56
N PHE A 83 1.56 7.69 0.08
CA PHE A 83 1.54 7.38 -1.35
C PHE A 83 0.20 7.81 -1.95
N LEU A 84 0.25 8.76 -2.89
CA LEU A 84 -0.92 9.29 -3.57
C LEU A 84 -1.25 8.42 -4.80
N GLY A 85 -1.84 7.28 -4.54
CA GLY A 85 -2.18 6.28 -5.55
C GLY A 85 -1.19 5.13 -5.63
N ARG A 86 -1.52 4.18 -6.48
CA ARG A 86 -0.76 2.95 -6.73
C ARG A 86 -1.12 2.35 -8.09
N VAL A 87 -0.28 1.47 -8.59
CA VAL A 87 -0.56 0.64 -9.77
C VAL A 87 -1.32 -0.64 -9.38
N HIS A 88 -1.95 -1.30 -10.34
CA HIS A 88 -2.82 -2.44 -10.12
C HIS A 88 -2.43 -3.65 -10.99
N LEU A 89 -2.85 -4.84 -10.55
CA LEU A 89 -2.64 -6.08 -11.30
C LEU A 89 -3.31 -6.09 -12.68
N TYR A 90 -4.46 -5.42 -12.82
CA TYR A 90 -5.18 -5.36 -14.09
C TYR A 90 -4.45 -4.53 -15.16
N GLU A 91 -3.46 -3.73 -14.78
CA GLU A 91 -2.60 -3.00 -15.73
C GLU A 91 -1.58 -3.93 -16.42
N GLY A 92 -1.62 -5.24 -16.16
CA GLY A 92 -0.70 -6.24 -16.72
C GLY A 92 0.64 -6.34 -15.99
N LEU A 93 0.79 -5.63 -14.88
CA LEU A 93 2.02 -5.59 -14.10
C LEU A 93 2.23 -6.87 -13.26
N SER A 94 3.48 -7.16 -12.94
CA SER A 94 3.81 -8.27 -12.05
C SER A 94 3.39 -7.96 -10.60
N PRO A 95 3.03 -8.97 -9.78
CA PRO A 95 2.78 -8.75 -8.37
C PRO A 95 3.95 -8.07 -7.64
N ALA A 96 5.19 -8.36 -8.03
CA ALA A 96 6.38 -7.74 -7.46
C ALA A 96 6.41 -6.22 -7.72
N THR A 97 6.01 -5.80 -8.91
CA THR A 97 5.91 -4.37 -9.28
C THR A 97 4.78 -3.68 -8.51
N VAL A 98 3.62 -4.33 -8.38
CA VAL A 98 2.46 -3.74 -7.68
C VAL A 98 2.74 -3.47 -6.21
N VAL A 99 3.51 -4.35 -5.53
CA VAL A 99 3.83 -4.18 -4.10
C VAL A 99 5.14 -3.41 -3.86
N HIS A 100 5.77 -2.88 -4.91
CA HIS A 100 7.06 -2.19 -4.80
C HIS A 100 7.02 -1.03 -3.80
N GLY A 101 5.97 -0.21 -3.80
CA GLY A 101 5.81 0.91 -2.87
C GLY A 101 5.77 0.47 -1.41
N VAL A 102 5.07 -0.63 -1.10
CA VAL A 102 5.03 -1.20 0.26
C VAL A 102 6.41 -1.72 0.67
N ARG A 103 7.12 -2.43 -0.22
CA ARG A 103 8.49 -2.89 0.04
C ARG A 103 9.45 -1.73 0.26
N THR A 104 9.35 -0.67 -0.53
CA THR A 104 10.14 0.55 -0.37
C THR A 104 9.89 1.21 0.99
N ALA A 105 8.62 1.35 1.41
CA ALA A 105 8.27 1.91 2.71
C ALA A 105 8.86 1.09 3.88
N VAL A 106 8.74 -0.24 3.82
CA VAL A 106 9.31 -1.14 4.84
C VAL A 106 10.84 -1.06 4.85
N ALA A 107 11.48 -1.05 3.70
CA ALA A 107 12.93 -0.91 3.58
C ALA A 107 13.42 0.47 4.09
N ALA A 108 12.62 1.53 3.95
CA ALA A 108 12.88 2.85 4.52
C ALA A 108 12.63 2.96 6.03
N GLY A 109 12.23 1.85 6.70
CA GLY A 109 12.08 1.77 8.15
C GLY A 109 10.65 1.91 8.67
N CYS A 110 9.65 2.08 7.81
CA CYS A 110 8.25 2.10 8.24
C CYS A 110 7.84 0.77 8.88
N ARG A 111 7.35 0.82 10.12
CA ARG A 111 6.91 -0.37 10.88
C ARG A 111 5.41 -0.61 10.83
N THR A 112 4.67 0.36 10.32
CA THR A 112 3.23 0.28 10.14
C THR A 112 2.90 0.70 8.71
N VAL A 113 2.07 -0.10 8.03
CA VAL A 113 1.56 0.24 6.71
C VAL A 113 0.04 0.19 6.75
N VAL A 114 -0.60 1.27 6.34
CA VAL A 114 -2.05 1.38 6.19
C VAL A 114 -2.37 1.39 4.70
N LEU A 115 -3.20 0.45 4.27
CA LEU A 115 -3.65 0.34 2.88
C LEU A 115 -5.12 0.70 2.79
N THR A 116 -5.49 1.53 1.83
CA THR A 116 -6.88 1.88 1.57
C THR A 116 -7.30 1.52 0.16
N ASN A 117 -8.55 1.18 -0.03
CA ASN A 117 -9.14 0.90 -1.34
C ASN A 117 -10.65 1.19 -1.33
N ALA A 118 -11.23 1.34 -2.50
CA ALA A 118 -12.67 1.22 -2.68
C ALA A 118 -13.04 -0.25 -2.92
N ALA A 119 -14.18 -0.69 -2.42
CA ALA A 119 -14.71 -2.03 -2.60
C ALA A 119 -16.23 -2.00 -2.68
N GLY A 120 -16.83 -2.96 -3.38
CA GLY A 120 -18.28 -3.21 -3.34
C GLY A 120 -18.68 -3.83 -2.00
N GLY A 121 -19.75 -3.31 -1.39
CA GLY A 121 -20.29 -3.87 -0.15
C GLY A 121 -21.19 -5.07 -0.44
N ILE A 122 -20.83 -6.26 0.07
CA ILE A 122 -21.63 -7.49 -0.05
C ILE A 122 -22.55 -7.65 1.15
N ARG A 123 -22.05 -7.32 2.35
CA ARG A 123 -22.82 -7.45 3.59
C ARG A 123 -24.02 -6.49 3.59
N PRO A 124 -25.25 -6.96 3.90
CA PRO A 124 -26.40 -6.08 4.04
C PRO A 124 -26.17 -4.98 5.09
N GLY A 125 -26.67 -3.78 4.82
CA GLY A 125 -26.59 -2.63 5.73
C GLY A 125 -25.36 -1.74 5.58
N LEU A 126 -24.42 -2.07 4.68
CA LEU A 126 -23.32 -1.16 4.35
C LEU A 126 -23.82 0.00 3.48
N SER A 127 -23.35 1.19 3.79
CA SER A 127 -23.63 2.40 3.01
C SER A 127 -22.44 2.82 2.13
N VAL A 128 -22.74 3.50 1.03
CA VAL A 128 -21.68 4.06 0.17
C VAL A 128 -20.87 5.10 0.96
N GLY A 129 -19.54 4.94 0.93
CA GLY A 129 -18.61 5.80 1.66
C GLY A 129 -18.37 5.37 3.11
N GLU A 130 -19.02 4.32 3.58
CA GLU A 130 -18.76 3.75 4.90
C GLU A 130 -17.41 3.01 4.91
N PRO A 131 -16.45 3.38 5.80
CA PRO A 131 -15.20 2.66 5.91
C PRO A 131 -15.39 1.36 6.68
N VAL A 132 -14.71 0.31 6.22
CA VAL A 132 -14.70 -1.02 6.85
C VAL A 132 -13.26 -1.43 7.13
N LEU A 133 -12.96 -1.85 8.36
CA LEU A 133 -11.66 -2.43 8.71
C LEU A 133 -11.56 -3.85 8.15
N ILE A 134 -10.54 -4.08 7.34
CA ILE A 134 -10.27 -5.44 6.85
C ILE A 134 -9.69 -6.26 7.99
N SER A 135 -10.37 -7.35 8.35
CA SER A 135 -9.93 -8.31 9.38
C SER A 135 -9.23 -9.52 8.78
N ASP A 136 -9.56 -9.86 7.53
CA ASP A 136 -8.98 -10.95 6.76
C ASP A 136 -9.25 -10.75 5.26
N HIS A 137 -8.66 -11.58 4.39
CA HIS A 137 -8.95 -11.51 2.96
C HIS A 137 -9.00 -12.88 2.29
N LEU A 138 -9.75 -12.93 1.19
CA LEU A 138 -9.76 -14.03 0.24
C LEU A 138 -9.05 -13.57 -1.04
N ASN A 139 -7.91 -14.17 -1.34
CA ASN A 139 -7.19 -13.89 -2.59
C ASN A 139 -7.73 -14.75 -3.72
N LEU A 140 -8.68 -14.22 -4.48
CA LEU A 140 -9.30 -14.90 -5.63
C LEU A 140 -8.59 -14.58 -6.95
N THR A 141 -7.48 -13.84 -6.93
CA THR A 141 -6.73 -13.47 -8.14
C THR A 141 -5.89 -14.60 -8.70
N GLY A 142 -5.60 -15.64 -7.91
CA GLY A 142 -4.64 -16.70 -8.27
C GLY A 142 -3.19 -16.21 -8.35
N ARG A 143 -2.88 -14.98 -7.94
CA ARG A 143 -1.54 -14.37 -7.99
C ARG A 143 -1.10 -13.89 -6.61
N SER A 144 0.20 -14.00 -6.31
CA SER A 144 0.76 -13.56 -5.04
C SER A 144 2.17 -13.00 -5.22
N PRO A 145 2.52 -11.89 -4.55
CA PRO A 145 3.89 -11.37 -4.53
C PRO A 145 4.85 -12.25 -3.72
N LEU A 146 4.33 -13.24 -2.99
CA LEU A 146 5.12 -14.23 -2.24
C LEU A 146 5.45 -15.48 -3.08
N ALA A 147 4.84 -15.63 -4.26
CA ALA A 147 5.14 -16.71 -5.19
C ALA A 147 6.44 -16.40 -5.95
N GLY A 148 7.18 -17.46 -6.31
CA GLY A 148 8.43 -17.34 -7.06
C GLY A 148 9.63 -17.91 -6.31
N PRO A 149 10.87 -17.49 -6.64
CA PRO A 149 12.07 -17.89 -5.93
C PRO A 149 12.04 -17.54 -4.44
N PRO A 150 12.84 -18.20 -3.58
CA PRO A 150 12.98 -17.79 -2.19
C PRO A 150 13.38 -16.32 -2.10
N PRO A 151 12.79 -15.54 -1.16
CA PRO A 151 13.15 -14.14 -0.99
C PRO A 151 14.61 -14.01 -0.54
N SER A 152 15.26 -12.92 -0.93
CA SER A 152 16.62 -12.59 -0.46
C SER A 152 16.65 -12.14 1.00
N ILE A 153 15.51 -11.71 1.52
CA ILE A 153 15.31 -11.33 2.92
C ILE A 153 14.03 -11.97 3.46
N GLY A 154 14.01 -12.25 4.77
CA GLY A 154 12.85 -12.84 5.45
C GLY A 154 12.74 -14.37 5.25
N GLN A 155 11.57 -14.89 5.55
CA GLN A 155 11.28 -16.32 5.49
C GLN A 155 10.53 -16.71 4.22
N ARG A 156 10.81 -17.91 3.70
CA ARG A 156 10.08 -18.46 2.54
C ARG A 156 8.59 -18.65 2.82
N PHE A 157 8.27 -19.12 4.00
CA PHE A 157 6.89 -19.34 4.46
C PHE A 157 6.55 -18.26 5.49
N THR A 158 5.81 -17.25 5.04
CA THR A 158 5.41 -16.13 5.88
C THR A 158 4.13 -16.48 6.61
N ASP A 159 4.14 -16.33 7.94
CA ASP A 159 2.92 -16.43 8.75
C ASP A 159 2.05 -15.17 8.50
N LEU A 160 0.81 -15.41 8.09
CA LEU A 160 -0.18 -14.35 7.82
C LEU A 160 -1.31 -14.31 8.86
N THR A 161 -1.18 -15.05 9.97
CA THR A 161 -2.22 -15.17 11.00
C THR A 161 -2.67 -13.80 11.51
N ASP A 162 -1.73 -12.90 11.81
CA ASP A 162 -1.98 -11.55 12.31
C ASP A 162 -1.63 -10.46 11.26
N LEU A 163 -1.79 -10.79 9.97
CA LEU A 163 -1.50 -9.84 8.87
C LEU A 163 -2.24 -8.51 9.06
N TYR A 164 -3.51 -8.58 9.42
CA TYR A 164 -4.34 -7.42 9.80
C TYR A 164 -4.28 -7.22 11.30
N SER A 165 -3.26 -6.54 11.78
CA SER A 165 -2.92 -6.38 13.19
C SER A 165 -4.13 -6.13 14.11
N PRO A 166 -4.46 -7.05 15.04
CA PRO A 166 -5.57 -6.86 15.99
C PRO A 166 -5.41 -5.59 16.82
N ARG A 167 -4.16 -5.26 17.20
CA ARG A 167 -3.83 -4.04 17.96
C ARG A 167 -4.17 -2.77 17.16
N LEU A 168 -3.80 -2.71 15.87
CA LEU A 168 -4.08 -1.54 15.05
C LEU A 168 -5.57 -1.40 14.74
N ARG A 169 -6.29 -2.51 14.56
CA ARG A 169 -7.75 -2.50 14.40
C ARG A 169 -8.45 -2.02 15.68
N ALA A 170 -7.97 -2.41 16.84
CA ALA A 170 -8.49 -1.92 18.12
C ALA A 170 -8.30 -0.39 18.25
N LEU A 171 -7.09 0.13 17.95
CA LEU A 171 -6.81 1.56 17.96
C LEU A 171 -7.70 2.34 16.97
N ALA A 172 -7.95 1.80 15.79
CA ALA A 172 -8.84 2.43 14.82
C ALA A 172 -10.28 2.55 15.38
N ARG A 173 -10.80 1.51 16.04
CA ARG A 173 -12.14 1.53 16.68
C ARG A 173 -12.20 2.40 17.94
N GLU A 174 -11.10 2.59 18.64
CA GLU A 174 -11.03 3.58 19.72
C GLU A 174 -11.17 5.00 19.17
N ALA A 175 -10.53 5.27 18.00
CA ALA A 175 -10.63 6.56 17.33
C ALA A 175 -12.01 6.79 16.69
N ASP A 176 -12.58 5.76 16.11
CA ASP A 176 -13.93 5.78 15.51
C ASP A 176 -14.70 4.49 15.86
N PRO A 177 -15.56 4.52 16.90
CA PRO A 177 -16.36 3.37 17.31
C PRO A 177 -17.40 2.91 16.28
N SER A 178 -17.68 3.69 15.23
CA SER A 178 -18.59 3.30 14.15
C SER A 178 -17.99 2.31 13.17
N LEU A 179 -16.65 2.17 13.15
CA LEU A 179 -15.95 1.28 12.25
C LEU A 179 -16.35 -0.18 12.47
N THR A 180 -16.80 -0.81 11.41
CA THR A 180 -17.10 -2.23 11.37
C THR A 180 -15.94 -3.02 10.80
N GLU A 181 -15.89 -4.33 11.03
CA GLU A 181 -14.88 -5.22 10.46
C GLU A 181 -15.49 -6.13 9.38
N GLY A 182 -14.66 -6.53 8.40
CA GLY A 182 -15.09 -7.43 7.35
C GLY A 182 -13.95 -8.17 6.68
N VAL A 183 -14.29 -9.26 5.99
CA VAL A 183 -13.38 -10.02 5.13
C VAL A 183 -13.44 -9.43 3.73
N TYR A 184 -12.25 -9.14 3.17
CA TYR A 184 -12.12 -8.56 1.83
C TYR A 184 -11.89 -9.66 0.79
N ALA A 185 -12.75 -9.76 -0.22
CA ALA A 185 -12.53 -10.64 -1.36
C ALA A 185 -11.82 -9.88 -2.49
N MET A 186 -10.59 -10.29 -2.81
CA MET A 186 -9.77 -9.63 -3.82
C MET A 186 -9.95 -10.29 -5.19
N MET A 187 -10.45 -9.52 -6.15
CA MET A 187 -10.62 -9.91 -7.55
C MET A 187 -9.62 -9.17 -8.45
N PRO A 188 -9.23 -9.73 -9.60
CA PRO A 188 -8.22 -9.11 -10.45
C PRO A 188 -8.69 -7.84 -11.19
N GLY A 189 -10.00 -7.64 -11.41
CA GLY A 189 -10.50 -6.56 -12.27
C GLY A 189 -10.05 -6.73 -13.72
N PRO A 190 -10.20 -5.72 -14.60
CA PRO A 190 -10.69 -4.33 -14.41
C PRO A 190 -12.21 -4.16 -14.52
N HIS A 191 -12.98 -5.16 -14.29
CA HIS A 191 -14.44 -5.14 -14.33
C HIS A 191 -15.03 -5.13 -12.91
N TYR A 192 -16.27 -4.70 -12.80
CA TYR A 192 -17.06 -4.86 -11.59
C TYR A 192 -17.59 -6.30 -11.50
N GLU A 193 -17.93 -6.71 -10.28
CA GLU A 193 -18.50 -8.01 -9.97
C GLU A 193 -19.92 -8.12 -10.59
N THR A 194 -20.33 -9.35 -10.88
CA THR A 194 -21.70 -9.66 -11.28
C THR A 194 -22.62 -9.73 -10.06
N PRO A 195 -23.94 -9.63 -10.22
CA PRO A 195 -24.88 -9.70 -9.10
C PRO A 195 -24.91 -11.05 -8.35
N ALA A 196 -24.36 -12.11 -8.94
CA ALA A 196 -24.38 -13.47 -8.37
C ALA A 196 -23.19 -13.73 -7.43
#